data_6ade0feb933f461deb9b5a5b63474132
#
_entry.id   6ade0feb933f461deb9b5a5b63474132
#
_cell.length_a   1.000
_cell.length_b   1.000
_cell.length_c   1.000
_cell.angle_alpha   90.00
_cell.angle_beta   90.00
_cell.angle_gamma   90.00
#
_symmetry.space_group_name_H-M   'P 1'
#
loop_
_entity.id
_entity.type
_entity.pdbx_description
1 polymer ?
#
loop_
_entity_poly.entity_id
_entity_poly.type
_entity_poly.pdbx_seq_one_letter_code
_entity_poly.pdbx_strand_id
1 'polypeptide(L)'
;MNKLISACAGAGKTPRIVSEAIQAIDKGERILIITYTINNQKEIYEKYKSLGGNDYKNFKVKGLFTFLLEDIIRPYQNVIFKERIESLIFNERDPHKIGNRTIFGRKEILDNGETNPLHFLTQNGNKAHSTYLSKLAKRIITKTKNAPIKRLEYIYNKLYFDEVQDLVGWDYEIIDAISKSKKISLTCVGDFRQTIYQTAITTKKPLSTIEKKQFYIDKNFEMEDISLCRRSILEICELSDTVHSNMGFSPTTSNVKVNDPNIMNHIGAFAVKDSDVNNYITRFNPVLLRSKVTSGKKYAIESLQKFTYGKAKGLGFDRVLILPTKEYISFLCGERDVFNDQKTESSKNKLYVALTRARYSVAIIYPDVIPKNCPLKIWTPE
;
A
#
# COMPACT_ATOMS: atom_id res chain seq x y z
N MET A 1 21.27 -4.70 -10.73
CA MET A 1 20.21 -4.31 -11.66
C MET A 1 19.01 -3.89 -10.82
N ASN A 2 18.34 -2.80 -11.19
CA ASN A 2 17.15 -2.34 -10.42
C ASN A 2 15.90 -3.01 -10.99
N LYS A 3 14.99 -3.45 -10.11
CA LYS A 3 13.82 -4.24 -10.50
C LYS A 3 12.54 -3.69 -9.88
N LEU A 4 11.45 -3.67 -10.65
CA LEU A 4 10.09 -3.49 -10.15
C LEU A 4 9.31 -4.80 -10.31
N ILE A 5 8.78 -5.30 -9.21
CA ILE A 5 7.85 -6.42 -9.17
C ILE A 5 6.44 -5.85 -8.97
N SER A 6 5.66 -5.84 -10.04
CA SER A 6 4.23 -5.51 -10.02
C SER A 6 3.44 -6.80 -9.79
N ALA A 7 2.72 -6.92 -8.69
CA ALA A 7 2.12 -8.18 -8.31
C ALA A 7 0.65 -8.00 -7.93
N CYS A 8 -0.20 -8.94 -8.34
CA CYS A 8 -1.62 -8.92 -7.96
C CYS A 8 -1.82 -9.11 -6.45
N ALA A 9 -3.05 -8.82 -5.99
CA ALA A 9 -3.44 -9.13 -4.62
C ALA A 9 -3.30 -10.63 -4.34
N GLY A 10 -2.68 -10.98 -3.22
CA GLY A 10 -2.49 -12.40 -2.87
C GLY A 10 -1.42 -13.14 -3.65
N ALA A 11 -0.59 -12.47 -4.46
CA ALA A 11 0.49 -13.09 -5.24
C ALA A 11 1.66 -13.64 -4.40
N GLY A 12 1.70 -13.36 -3.09
CA GLY A 12 2.78 -13.80 -2.22
C GLY A 12 4.03 -12.92 -2.30
N LYS A 13 3.86 -11.60 -2.43
CA LYS A 13 4.95 -10.61 -2.44
C LYS A 13 5.91 -10.77 -1.26
N THR A 14 5.40 -10.71 -0.03
CA THR A 14 6.21 -10.81 1.19
C THR A 14 6.97 -12.12 1.29
N PRO A 15 6.36 -13.31 1.11
CA PRO A 15 7.11 -14.57 1.06
C PRO A 15 8.24 -14.57 0.04
N ARG A 16 8.00 -13.99 -1.14
CA ARG A 16 8.98 -13.95 -2.21
C ARG A 16 10.20 -13.10 -1.86
N ILE A 17 10.00 -11.83 -1.47
CA ILE A 17 11.14 -10.95 -1.13
C ILE A 17 11.92 -11.48 0.07
N VAL A 18 11.25 -12.14 1.03
CA VAL A 18 11.92 -12.77 2.17
C VAL A 18 12.72 -14.00 1.73
N SER A 19 12.19 -14.84 0.84
CA SER A 19 12.94 -15.98 0.30
C SER A 19 14.18 -15.55 -0.49
N GLU A 20 14.04 -14.50 -1.33
CA GLU A 20 15.17 -13.91 -2.06
C GLU A 20 16.20 -13.29 -1.09
N ALA A 21 15.74 -12.68 0.01
CA ALA A 21 16.63 -12.14 1.04
C ALA A 21 17.42 -13.23 1.77
N ILE A 22 16.79 -14.37 2.12
CA ILE A 22 17.48 -15.52 2.73
C ILE A 22 18.57 -16.04 1.80
N GLN A 23 18.23 -16.30 0.53
CA GLN A 23 19.19 -16.78 -0.47
C GLN A 23 20.38 -15.81 -0.69
N ALA A 24 20.15 -14.51 -0.53
CA ALA A 24 21.19 -13.51 -0.62
C ALA A 24 22.08 -13.50 0.63
N ILE A 25 21.50 -13.66 1.81
CA ILE A 25 22.23 -13.75 3.09
C ILE A 25 23.13 -14.99 3.10
N ASP A 26 22.65 -16.12 2.59
CA ASP A 26 23.44 -17.35 2.45
C ASP A 26 24.69 -17.16 1.57
N LYS A 27 24.69 -16.13 0.71
CA LYS A 27 25.83 -15.70 -0.10
C LYS A 27 26.68 -14.61 0.58
N GLY A 28 26.38 -14.27 1.84
CA GLY A 28 27.10 -13.25 2.61
C GLY A 28 26.63 -11.81 2.34
N GLU A 29 25.49 -11.61 1.67
CA GLU A 29 24.97 -10.28 1.38
C GLU A 29 24.20 -9.70 2.59
N ARG A 30 24.19 -8.38 2.72
CA ARG A 30 23.48 -7.63 3.77
C ARG A 30 22.25 -6.97 3.18
N ILE A 31 21.12 -7.22 3.80
CA ILE A 31 19.79 -6.93 3.27
C ILE A 31 19.07 -5.90 4.13
N LEU A 32 18.42 -4.93 3.50
CA LEU A 32 17.44 -4.06 4.13
C LEU A 32 16.12 -4.13 3.36
N ILE A 33 15.04 -4.46 4.08
CA ILE A 33 13.67 -4.35 3.56
C ILE A 33 13.03 -3.11 4.19
N ILE A 34 12.50 -2.23 3.35
CA ILE A 34 11.84 -0.99 3.73
C ILE A 34 10.36 -1.15 3.41
N THR A 35 9.49 -0.93 4.39
CA THR A 35 8.03 -0.98 4.23
C THR A 35 7.36 0.18 4.97
N TYR A 36 6.06 0.41 4.73
CA TYR A 36 5.41 1.59 5.28
C TYR A 36 4.83 1.39 6.67
N THR A 37 4.23 0.22 6.97
CA THR A 37 3.50 0.00 8.22
C THR A 37 4.24 -0.89 9.22
N ILE A 38 3.97 -0.69 10.52
CA ILE A 38 4.51 -1.55 11.58
C ILE A 38 4.02 -3.01 11.41
N ASN A 39 2.78 -3.21 10.97
CA ASN A 39 2.23 -4.54 10.75
C ASN A 39 2.99 -5.28 9.64
N ASN A 40 3.31 -4.60 8.54
CA ASN A 40 4.11 -5.19 7.47
C ASN A 40 5.52 -5.55 7.96
N GLN A 41 6.14 -4.69 8.81
CA GLN A 41 7.45 -5.02 9.41
C GLN A 41 7.37 -6.31 10.22
N LYS A 42 6.35 -6.48 11.06
CA LYS A 42 6.13 -7.70 11.85
C LYS A 42 5.91 -8.91 10.95
N GLU A 43 5.05 -8.80 9.94
CA GLU A 43 4.78 -9.87 8.98
C GLU A 43 6.05 -10.32 8.26
N ILE A 44 6.91 -9.39 7.85
CA ILE A 44 8.19 -9.70 7.21
C ILE A 44 9.11 -10.46 8.16
N TYR A 45 9.24 -10.04 9.42
CA TYR A 45 10.06 -10.75 10.41
C TYR A 45 9.50 -12.15 10.75
N GLU A 46 8.19 -12.28 10.93
CA GLU A 46 7.53 -13.56 11.16
C GLU A 46 7.75 -14.50 9.97
N LYS A 47 7.64 -13.96 8.75
CA LYS A 47 7.88 -14.72 7.54
C LYS A 47 9.34 -15.13 7.40
N TYR A 48 10.29 -14.25 7.72
CA TYR A 48 11.71 -14.57 7.74
C TYR A 48 11.99 -15.76 8.67
N LYS A 49 11.50 -15.70 9.90
CA LYS A 49 11.62 -16.78 10.88
C LYS A 49 10.96 -18.09 10.38
N SER A 50 9.75 -18.01 9.84
CA SER A 50 9.00 -19.18 9.37
C SER A 50 9.64 -19.90 8.17
N LEU A 51 10.45 -19.19 7.39
CA LEU A 51 11.24 -19.73 6.27
C LEU A 51 12.65 -20.17 6.68
N GLY A 52 12.97 -20.23 7.96
CA GLY A 52 14.25 -20.68 8.48
C GLY A 52 15.33 -19.60 8.60
N GLY A 53 14.98 -18.34 8.34
CA GLY A 53 15.94 -17.24 8.51
C GLY A 53 16.32 -17.01 9.98
N ASN A 54 17.61 -16.90 10.26
CA ASN A 54 18.17 -16.75 11.61
C ASN A 54 19.30 -15.71 11.70
N ASP A 55 19.80 -15.20 10.58
CA ASP A 55 20.86 -14.18 10.57
C ASP A 55 20.26 -12.76 10.63
N TYR A 56 19.89 -12.33 11.83
CA TYR A 56 19.38 -10.97 12.07
C TYR A 56 20.47 -9.87 12.03
N LYS A 57 21.73 -10.22 11.89
CA LYS A 57 22.81 -9.25 11.68
C LYS A 57 22.75 -8.72 10.25
N ASN A 58 22.60 -9.59 9.29
CA ASN A 58 22.57 -9.29 7.86
C ASN A 58 21.15 -9.07 7.30
N PHE A 59 20.11 -9.37 8.08
CA PHE A 59 18.71 -9.11 7.76
C PHE A 59 18.15 -7.97 8.59
N LYS A 60 17.74 -6.88 7.93
CA LYS A 60 17.11 -5.72 8.59
C LYS A 60 15.80 -5.37 7.92
N VAL A 61 14.81 -4.99 8.73
CA VAL A 61 13.54 -4.43 8.27
C VAL A 61 13.33 -3.08 8.95
N LYS A 62 13.01 -2.06 8.18
CA LYS A 62 12.74 -0.70 8.70
C LYS A 62 11.44 -0.14 8.10
N GLY A 63 10.73 0.65 8.89
CA GLY A 63 9.71 1.53 8.36
C GLY A 63 10.33 2.64 7.50
N LEU A 64 9.60 3.12 6.49
CA LEU A 64 10.07 4.18 5.59
C LEU A 64 10.61 5.39 6.36
N PHE A 65 9.85 5.90 7.32
CA PHE A 65 10.27 7.09 8.08
C PHE A 65 11.48 6.83 8.98
N THR A 66 11.59 5.63 9.55
CA THR A 66 12.77 5.23 10.33
C THR A 66 14.00 5.16 9.44
N PHE A 67 13.88 4.54 8.25
CA PHE A 67 14.94 4.51 7.26
C PHE A 67 15.39 5.92 6.84
N LEU A 68 14.46 6.79 6.48
CA LEU A 68 14.79 8.17 6.10
C LEU A 68 15.50 8.91 7.23
N LEU A 69 15.00 8.78 8.46
CA LEU A 69 15.52 9.51 9.61
C LEU A 69 16.91 9.00 10.05
N GLU A 70 17.08 7.67 10.17
CA GLU A 70 18.29 7.07 10.74
C GLU A 70 19.41 6.88 9.71
N ASP A 71 19.06 6.54 8.47
CA ASP A 71 20.06 6.19 7.48
C ASP A 71 20.43 7.33 6.55
N ILE A 72 19.52 8.31 6.36
CA ILE A 72 19.74 9.41 5.42
C ILE A 72 19.86 10.76 6.15
N ILE A 73 18.93 11.09 7.05
CA ILE A 73 18.83 12.43 7.61
C ILE A 73 19.80 12.63 8.77
N ARG A 74 19.62 11.92 9.90
CA ARG A 74 20.37 12.14 11.14
C ARG A 74 21.88 12.12 10.96
N PRO A 75 22.50 11.23 10.16
CA PRO A 75 23.95 11.22 10.01
C PRO A 75 24.51 12.46 9.30
N TYR A 76 23.66 13.21 8.59
CA TYR A 76 24.08 14.35 7.75
C TYR A 76 23.26 15.62 7.96
N GLN A 77 22.36 15.66 8.92
CA GLN A 77 21.44 16.79 9.10
C GLN A 77 22.13 18.11 9.42
N ASN A 78 23.35 18.08 9.96
CA ASN A 78 24.16 19.25 10.28
C ASN A 78 24.47 20.14 9.07
N VAL A 79 24.29 19.66 7.84
CA VAL A 79 24.43 20.50 6.62
C VAL A 79 23.24 21.44 6.40
N ILE A 80 22.14 21.25 7.17
CA ILE A 80 20.95 22.09 7.10
C ILE A 80 20.67 22.75 8.46
N PHE A 81 20.76 21.99 9.57
CA PHE A 81 20.53 22.47 10.93
C PHE A 81 21.35 21.67 11.95
N LYS A 82 21.72 22.34 13.04
CA LYS A 82 22.65 21.79 14.05
C LYS A 82 21.95 20.85 15.03
N GLU A 83 20.74 21.20 15.46
CA GLU A 83 19.98 20.47 16.47
C GLU A 83 19.53 19.12 15.92
N ARG A 84 19.64 18.07 16.76
CA ARG A 84 19.23 16.72 16.38
C ARG A 84 17.70 16.60 16.32
N ILE A 85 17.19 16.04 15.25
CA ILE A 85 15.79 15.62 15.18
C ILE A 85 15.56 14.48 16.17
N GLU A 86 14.74 14.71 17.19
CA GLU A 86 14.44 13.72 18.22
C GLU A 86 13.34 12.75 17.78
N SER A 87 12.27 13.28 17.18
CA SER A 87 11.08 12.51 16.82
C SER A 87 10.39 13.07 15.58
N LEU A 88 9.30 12.40 15.20
CA LEU A 88 8.42 12.80 14.08
C LEU A 88 7.07 13.27 14.62
N ILE A 89 6.47 14.22 13.90
CA ILE A 89 5.06 14.51 14.01
C ILE A 89 4.36 14.04 12.73
N PHE A 90 3.32 13.20 12.90
CA PHE A 90 2.53 12.71 11.77
C PHE A 90 1.46 13.75 11.42
N ASN A 91 1.47 14.17 10.15
CA ASN A 91 0.61 15.23 9.67
C ASN A 91 -0.58 14.64 8.91
N GLU A 92 -1.80 14.91 9.38
CA GLU A 92 -3.04 14.60 8.64
C GLU A 92 -3.42 15.69 7.64
N ARG A 93 -2.84 16.88 7.80
CA ARG A 93 -3.02 18.06 6.92
C ARG A 93 -1.68 18.74 6.68
N ASP A 94 -1.64 19.61 5.66
CA ASP A 94 -0.44 20.41 5.39
C ASP A 94 -0.07 21.26 6.63
N PRO A 95 1.09 21.02 7.26
CA PRO A 95 1.50 21.74 8.47
C PRO A 95 1.83 23.20 8.23
N HIS A 96 1.89 23.64 6.98
CA HIS A 96 2.13 25.04 6.59
C HIS A 96 0.85 25.80 6.31
N LYS A 97 -0.33 25.18 6.54
CA LYS A 97 -1.63 25.82 6.31
C LYS A 97 -2.54 25.76 7.54
N ILE A 98 -3.25 26.85 7.78
CA ILE A 98 -4.38 26.92 8.70
C ILE A 98 -5.60 27.28 7.85
N GLY A 99 -6.49 26.31 7.61
CA GLY A 99 -7.55 26.45 6.59
C GLY A 99 -6.95 26.70 5.21
N ASN A 100 -7.33 27.81 4.57
CA ASN A 100 -6.79 28.22 3.26
C ASN A 100 -5.59 29.17 3.35
N ARG A 101 -5.17 29.55 4.55
CA ARG A 101 -4.07 30.51 4.75
C ARG A 101 -2.74 29.81 4.94
N THR A 102 -1.70 30.24 4.23
CA THR A 102 -0.32 29.77 4.44
C THR A 102 0.27 30.46 5.66
N ILE A 103 0.94 29.69 6.52
CA ILE A 103 1.64 30.22 7.71
C ILE A 103 2.89 30.97 7.24
N PHE A 104 3.07 32.18 7.74
CA PHE A 104 4.25 33.00 7.45
C PHE A 104 5.54 32.34 7.99
N GLY A 105 6.67 32.57 7.31
CA GLY A 105 7.99 32.08 7.74
C GLY A 105 8.22 30.58 7.47
N ARG A 106 7.34 29.92 6.70
CA ARG A 106 7.45 28.48 6.37
C ARG A 106 7.92 28.21 4.94
N LYS A 107 8.42 29.22 4.21
CA LYS A 107 9.05 28.98 2.89
C LYS A 107 10.22 28.02 3.04
N GLU A 108 10.47 27.19 2.03
CA GLU A 108 11.57 26.22 2.05
C GLU A 108 12.95 26.87 2.02
N ILE A 109 13.07 27.94 1.25
CA ILE A 109 14.29 28.70 1.08
C ILE A 109 14.10 30.09 1.68
N LEU A 110 15.04 30.50 2.50
CA LEU A 110 15.12 31.82 3.07
C LEU A 110 15.60 32.83 2.02
N ASP A 111 15.40 34.12 2.28
CA ASP A 111 15.81 35.19 1.34
C ASP A 111 17.33 35.26 1.12
N ASN A 112 18.14 34.72 2.05
CA ASN A 112 19.59 34.53 1.91
C ASN A 112 19.99 33.29 1.09
N GLY A 113 19.03 32.53 0.54
CA GLY A 113 19.27 31.31 -0.25
C GLY A 113 19.48 30.05 0.59
N GLU A 114 19.47 30.13 1.91
CA GLU A 114 19.64 28.96 2.77
C GLU A 114 18.33 28.16 2.92
N THR A 115 18.47 26.90 3.24
CA THR A 115 17.34 26.02 3.54
C THR A 115 16.74 26.40 4.89
N ASN A 116 15.44 26.70 4.92
CA ASN A 116 14.73 27.05 6.14
C ASN A 116 14.43 25.82 7.00
N PRO A 117 15.02 25.68 8.21
CA PRO A 117 14.72 24.56 9.10
C PRO A 117 13.23 24.44 9.46
N LEU A 118 12.56 25.59 9.65
CA LEU A 118 11.13 25.64 10.02
C LEU A 118 10.19 25.17 8.92
N HIS A 119 10.68 24.96 7.69
CA HIS A 119 9.92 24.26 6.66
C HIS A 119 9.78 22.77 6.95
N PHE A 120 10.78 22.18 7.60
CA PHE A 120 10.85 20.74 7.86
C PHE A 120 10.53 20.37 9.30
N LEU A 121 10.77 21.30 10.22
CA LEU A 121 10.67 21.07 11.66
C LEU A 121 9.51 21.86 12.29
N THR A 122 9.06 21.37 13.44
CA THR A 122 8.17 22.13 14.32
C THR A 122 8.84 23.41 14.81
N GLN A 123 8.07 24.35 15.38
CA GLN A 123 8.58 25.62 15.86
C GLN A 123 9.68 25.46 16.93
N ASN A 124 9.62 24.41 17.76
CA ASN A 124 10.64 24.09 18.76
C ASN A 124 11.90 23.42 18.18
N GLY A 125 11.95 23.16 16.87
CA GLY A 125 13.13 22.67 16.16
C GLY A 125 13.50 21.19 16.36
N ASN A 126 12.81 20.44 17.23
CA ASN A 126 13.22 19.07 17.58
C ASN A 126 12.39 17.95 16.95
N LYS A 127 11.24 18.26 16.31
CA LYS A 127 10.39 17.27 15.64
C LYS A 127 10.29 17.58 14.15
N ALA A 128 10.48 16.56 13.32
CA ALA A 128 10.31 16.72 11.88
C ALA A 128 8.88 16.38 11.45
N HIS A 129 8.36 17.12 10.48
CA HIS A 129 7.09 16.84 9.84
C HIS A 129 7.22 15.62 8.93
N SER A 130 6.42 14.57 9.18
CA SER A 130 6.44 13.33 8.36
C SER A 130 6.18 13.61 6.89
N THR A 131 5.31 14.56 6.59
CA THR A 131 4.94 14.94 5.21
C THR A 131 6.10 15.53 4.40
N TYR A 132 7.13 16.09 5.07
CA TYR A 132 8.31 16.67 4.39
C TYR A 132 9.59 15.86 4.59
N LEU A 133 9.50 14.67 5.20
CA LEU A 133 10.69 13.90 5.57
C LEU A 133 11.48 13.46 4.35
N SER A 134 10.83 12.93 3.30
CA SER A 134 11.48 12.53 2.06
C SER A 134 12.05 13.71 1.29
N LYS A 135 11.39 14.88 1.37
CA LYS A 135 11.90 16.14 0.80
C LYS A 135 13.18 16.57 1.51
N LEU A 136 13.19 16.52 2.85
CA LEU A 136 14.39 16.82 3.65
C LEU A 136 15.54 15.85 3.32
N ALA A 137 15.25 14.56 3.26
CA ALA A 137 16.22 13.53 2.88
C ALA A 137 16.84 13.84 1.51
N LYS A 138 16.02 14.20 0.51
CA LYS A 138 16.52 14.60 -0.82
C LYS A 138 17.41 15.85 -0.76
N ARG A 139 17.06 16.85 0.05
CA ARG A 139 17.90 18.06 0.23
C ARG A 139 19.26 17.72 0.81
N ILE A 140 19.28 16.84 1.82
CA ILE A 140 20.54 16.34 2.42
C ILE A 140 21.37 15.56 1.39
N ILE A 141 20.77 14.61 0.67
CA ILE A 141 21.46 13.86 -0.39
C ILE A 141 22.11 14.80 -1.39
N THR A 142 21.39 15.83 -1.83
CA THR A 142 21.88 16.80 -2.81
C THR A 142 23.03 17.65 -2.23
N LYS A 143 22.83 18.25 -1.03
CA LYS A 143 23.85 19.11 -0.39
C LYS A 143 25.14 18.37 -0.04
N THR A 144 25.05 17.07 0.26
CA THR A 144 26.18 16.22 0.63
C THR A 144 26.77 15.44 -0.55
N LYS A 145 26.39 15.77 -1.79
CA LYS A 145 26.89 15.07 -2.99
C LYS A 145 26.77 13.54 -2.89
N ASN A 146 25.56 13.07 -2.51
CA ASN A 146 25.19 11.67 -2.34
C ASN A 146 25.91 10.92 -1.19
N ALA A 147 26.46 11.60 -0.17
CA ALA A 147 27.12 10.93 0.94
C ALA A 147 26.24 9.89 1.67
N PRO A 148 24.93 10.12 1.92
CA PRO A 148 24.06 9.10 2.49
C PRO A 148 23.98 7.83 1.63
N ILE A 149 23.89 7.97 0.31
CA ILE A 149 23.82 6.83 -0.60
C ILE A 149 25.14 6.05 -0.60
N LYS A 150 26.29 6.75 -0.65
CA LYS A 150 27.62 6.12 -0.51
C LYS A 150 27.74 5.35 0.80
N ARG A 151 27.22 5.90 1.93
CA ARG A 151 27.18 5.18 3.20
C ARG A 151 26.32 3.91 3.13
N LEU A 152 25.17 3.95 2.49
CA LEU A 152 24.32 2.76 2.30
C LEU A 152 25.05 1.67 1.50
N GLU A 153 25.86 2.03 0.50
CA GLU A 153 26.68 1.08 -0.28
C GLU A 153 27.68 0.28 0.57
N TYR A 154 28.14 0.84 1.71
CA TYR A 154 29.01 0.12 2.65
C TYR A 154 28.23 -0.76 3.64
N ILE A 155 26.94 -0.47 3.85
CA ILE A 155 26.12 -1.16 4.84
C ILE A 155 25.31 -2.29 4.21
N TYR A 156 24.76 -2.08 3.02
CA TYR A 156 23.83 -3.00 2.38
C TYR A 156 24.25 -3.34 0.94
N ASN A 157 24.01 -4.60 0.57
CA ASN A 157 24.20 -5.08 -0.80
C ASN A 157 22.88 -5.04 -1.57
N LYS A 158 21.75 -5.31 -0.89
CA LYS A 158 20.41 -5.27 -1.49
C LYS A 158 19.43 -4.48 -0.63
N LEU A 159 18.64 -3.66 -1.29
CA LEU A 159 17.52 -2.95 -0.70
C LEU A 159 16.22 -3.39 -1.38
N TYR A 160 15.21 -3.66 -0.57
CA TYR A 160 13.85 -3.90 -1.02
C TYR A 160 12.95 -2.78 -0.52
N PHE A 161 12.15 -2.19 -1.40
CA PHE A 161 11.03 -1.34 -1.03
C PHE A 161 9.74 -2.11 -1.25
N ASP A 162 9.05 -2.43 -0.18
CA ASP A 162 7.76 -3.10 -0.20
C ASP A 162 6.62 -2.06 -0.14
N GLU A 163 5.46 -2.41 -0.74
CA GLU A 163 4.27 -1.55 -0.83
C GLU A 163 4.54 -0.21 -1.54
N VAL A 164 5.36 -0.23 -2.60
CA VAL A 164 5.78 1.00 -3.31
C VAL A 164 4.63 1.79 -3.93
N GLN A 165 3.46 1.19 -4.11
CA GLN A 165 2.27 1.90 -4.59
C GLN A 165 1.77 2.97 -3.62
N ASP A 166 2.12 2.89 -2.33
CA ASP A 166 1.73 3.90 -1.34
C ASP A 166 2.70 5.11 -1.30
N LEU A 167 3.86 4.99 -1.93
CA LEU A 167 4.85 6.06 -2.05
C LEU A 167 4.34 7.19 -2.95
N VAL A 168 4.72 8.43 -2.64
CA VAL A 168 4.33 9.61 -3.43
C VAL A 168 5.47 10.63 -3.55
N GLY A 169 5.51 11.30 -4.67
CA GLY A 169 6.30 12.52 -4.90
C GLY A 169 7.77 12.41 -4.51
N TRP A 170 8.12 12.96 -3.34
CA TRP A 170 9.50 13.00 -2.87
C TRP A 170 10.09 11.64 -2.50
N ASP A 171 9.28 10.63 -2.22
CA ASP A 171 9.75 9.27 -1.97
C ASP A 171 10.41 8.69 -3.22
N TYR A 172 9.87 9.00 -4.39
CA TYR A 172 10.44 8.59 -5.68
C TYR A 172 11.80 9.25 -5.97
N GLU A 173 12.06 10.43 -5.42
CA GLU A 173 13.40 11.05 -5.50
C GLU A 173 14.45 10.28 -4.66
N ILE A 174 14.01 9.63 -3.60
CA ILE A 174 14.88 8.75 -2.80
C ILE A 174 15.16 7.45 -3.56
N ILE A 175 14.13 6.83 -4.15
CA ILE A 175 14.29 5.66 -5.01
C ILE A 175 15.23 5.98 -6.18
N ASP A 176 15.04 7.13 -6.86
CA ASP A 176 15.93 7.57 -7.96
C ASP A 176 17.38 7.76 -7.50
N ALA A 177 17.58 8.32 -6.30
CA ALA A 177 18.93 8.50 -5.76
C ALA A 177 19.63 7.16 -5.49
N ILE A 178 18.89 6.19 -4.92
CA ILE A 178 19.40 4.85 -4.61
C ILE A 178 19.63 4.05 -5.90
N SER A 179 18.71 4.15 -6.89
CA SER A 179 18.78 3.39 -8.15
C SER A 179 20.02 3.70 -9.00
N LYS A 180 20.66 4.86 -8.77
CA LYS A 180 21.90 5.28 -9.42
C LYS A 180 23.13 4.61 -8.83
N SER A 181 23.02 3.94 -7.68
CA SER A 181 24.14 3.17 -7.11
C SER A 181 24.46 1.96 -7.98
N LYS A 182 25.75 1.73 -8.20
CA LYS A 182 26.24 0.53 -8.89
C LYS A 182 26.55 -0.63 -7.94
N LYS A 183 26.49 -0.37 -6.61
CA LYS A 183 26.84 -1.35 -5.57
C LYS A 183 25.63 -1.91 -4.85
N ILE A 184 24.48 -1.23 -4.91
CA ILE A 184 23.23 -1.65 -4.30
C ILE A 184 22.34 -2.23 -5.40
N SER A 185 21.86 -3.45 -5.21
CA SER A 185 20.75 -4.01 -5.99
C SER A 185 19.43 -3.55 -5.35
N LEU A 186 18.62 -2.83 -6.12
CA LEU A 186 17.35 -2.27 -5.63
C LEU A 186 16.16 -3.02 -6.24
N THR A 187 15.31 -3.58 -5.40
CA THR A 187 14.04 -4.19 -5.79
C THR A 187 12.87 -3.44 -5.17
N CYS A 188 11.98 -2.95 -5.99
CA CYS A 188 10.71 -2.33 -5.60
C CYS A 188 9.56 -3.30 -5.83
N VAL A 189 8.65 -3.44 -4.87
CA VAL A 189 7.55 -4.42 -4.94
C VAL A 189 6.24 -3.75 -4.54
N GLY A 190 5.17 -3.99 -5.31
CA GLY A 190 3.87 -3.43 -4.98
C GLY A 190 2.72 -3.94 -5.84
N ASP A 191 1.49 -3.59 -5.46
CA ASP A 191 0.28 -3.74 -6.27
C ASP A 191 -0.35 -2.36 -6.48
N PHE A 192 -0.14 -1.76 -7.64
CA PHE A 192 -0.60 -0.40 -7.93
C PHE A 192 -2.13 -0.26 -7.93
N ARG A 193 -2.88 -1.37 -7.99
CA ARG A 193 -4.35 -1.40 -7.83
C ARG A 193 -4.78 -1.23 -6.37
N GLN A 194 -3.85 -1.39 -5.40
CA GLN A 194 -4.09 -1.23 -3.96
C GLN A 194 -3.60 0.11 -3.40
N THR A 195 -3.44 1.13 -4.21
CA THR A 195 -3.05 2.48 -3.79
C THR A 195 -4.21 3.16 -3.05
N ILE A 196 -4.30 2.98 -1.73
CA ILE A 196 -5.34 3.60 -0.89
C ILE A 196 -4.78 4.50 0.20
N TYR A 197 -3.49 4.44 0.44
CA TYR A 197 -2.74 5.30 1.33
C TYR A 197 -1.73 6.14 0.55
N GLN A 198 -1.27 7.20 1.17
CA GLN A 198 -0.17 8.03 0.70
C GLN A 198 0.77 8.30 1.86
N THR A 199 2.06 8.19 1.62
CA THR A 199 3.12 8.41 2.62
C THR A 199 3.25 9.86 3.04
N ALA A 200 2.81 10.79 2.18
CA ALA A 200 2.90 12.23 2.43
C ALA A 200 1.76 13.00 1.76
N ILE A 201 1.48 14.19 2.28
CA ILE A 201 0.61 15.18 1.66
C ILE A 201 1.47 16.03 0.73
N THR A 202 1.32 15.80 -0.57
CA THR A 202 2.15 16.47 -1.57
C THR A 202 1.42 16.67 -2.88
N THR A 203 1.82 17.70 -3.64
CA THR A 203 1.42 17.90 -5.02
C THR A 203 2.51 17.50 -6.01
N LYS A 204 3.68 17.10 -5.51
CA LYS A 204 4.78 16.61 -6.35
C LYS A 204 4.43 15.25 -6.91
N LYS A 205 4.64 15.09 -8.20
CA LYS A 205 4.49 13.83 -8.93
C LYS A 205 5.67 12.88 -8.69
N PRO A 206 5.49 11.55 -8.84
CA PRO A 206 4.26 10.89 -9.28
C PRO A 206 3.22 10.74 -8.13
N LEU A 207 1.95 10.80 -8.48
CA LEU A 207 0.82 10.63 -7.57
C LEU A 207 -0.12 9.51 -8.02
N SER A 208 -0.52 9.51 -9.30
CA SER A 208 -1.41 8.51 -9.87
C SER A 208 -0.71 7.19 -10.17
N THR A 209 -1.48 6.11 -10.28
CA THR A 209 -0.99 4.79 -10.67
C THR A 209 -0.19 4.81 -11.97
N ILE A 210 -0.67 5.56 -12.98
CA ILE A 210 0.00 5.67 -14.29
C ILE A 210 1.36 6.37 -14.14
N GLU A 211 1.40 7.52 -13.45
CA GLU A 211 2.65 8.26 -13.22
C GLU A 211 3.67 7.43 -12.45
N LYS A 212 3.21 6.64 -11.47
CA LYS A 212 4.08 5.77 -10.67
C LYS A 212 4.71 4.66 -11.52
N LYS A 213 3.94 3.99 -12.36
CA LYS A 213 4.46 2.98 -13.29
C LYS A 213 5.44 3.61 -14.29
N GLN A 214 5.09 4.76 -14.86
CA GLN A 214 5.92 5.47 -15.82
C GLN A 214 7.29 5.85 -15.23
N PHE A 215 7.34 6.26 -13.96
CA PHE A 215 8.60 6.53 -13.27
C PHE A 215 9.59 5.36 -13.37
N TYR A 216 9.15 4.12 -13.11
CA TYR A 216 10.03 2.96 -13.15
C TYR A 216 10.50 2.64 -14.58
N ILE A 217 9.63 2.82 -15.57
CA ILE A 217 9.96 2.66 -16.99
C ILE A 217 11.04 3.69 -17.40
N ASP A 218 10.82 4.97 -17.06
CA ASP A 218 11.75 6.07 -17.38
C ASP A 218 13.11 5.91 -16.70
N LYS A 219 13.17 5.20 -15.57
CA LYS A 219 14.39 4.89 -14.82
C LYS A 219 15.01 3.54 -15.19
N ASN A 220 14.55 2.90 -16.26
CA ASN A 220 15.06 1.63 -16.78
C ASN A 220 15.09 0.50 -15.72
N PHE A 221 14.06 0.41 -14.88
CA PHE A 221 13.88 -0.76 -14.02
C PHE A 221 13.48 -1.96 -14.86
N GLU A 222 14.05 -3.13 -14.54
CA GLU A 222 13.52 -4.40 -15.03
C GLU A 222 12.10 -4.60 -14.48
N MET A 223 11.15 -4.76 -15.38
CA MET A 223 9.73 -4.91 -15.02
C MET A 223 9.37 -6.40 -14.93
N GLU A 224 8.81 -6.82 -13.80
CA GLU A 224 8.29 -8.17 -13.62
C GLU A 224 6.85 -8.11 -13.13
N ASP A 225 5.95 -8.79 -13.84
CA ASP A 225 4.54 -8.91 -13.45
C ASP A 225 4.26 -10.29 -12.86
N ILE A 226 3.62 -10.31 -11.66
CA ILE A 226 3.14 -11.54 -11.02
C ILE A 226 1.62 -11.50 -10.99
N SER A 227 1.01 -12.30 -11.87
CA SER A 227 -0.45 -12.41 -11.99
C SER A 227 -1.06 -13.61 -11.25
N LEU A 228 -0.23 -14.53 -10.71
CA LEU A 228 -0.73 -15.69 -9.99
C LEU A 228 -1.13 -15.34 -8.56
N CYS A 229 -2.44 -15.35 -8.28
CA CYS A 229 -2.99 -15.23 -6.93
C CYS A 229 -2.95 -16.59 -6.21
N ARG A 230 -2.48 -16.56 -4.95
CA ARG A 230 -2.41 -17.71 -4.05
C ARG A 230 -3.37 -17.60 -2.86
N ARG A 231 -4.26 -16.61 -2.90
CA ARG A 231 -5.19 -16.30 -1.80
C ARG A 231 -6.63 -16.59 -2.17
N SER A 232 -7.07 -16.09 -3.31
CA SER A 232 -8.47 -16.04 -3.71
C SER A 232 -8.74 -17.00 -4.87
N ILE A 233 -9.92 -17.59 -4.91
CA ILE A 233 -10.37 -18.39 -6.05
C ILE A 233 -10.44 -17.55 -7.33
N LEU A 234 -10.44 -18.20 -8.49
CA LEU A 234 -10.39 -17.54 -9.79
C LEU A 234 -11.56 -16.57 -10.01
N GLU A 235 -12.79 -16.95 -9.66
CA GLU A 235 -13.98 -16.09 -9.83
C GLU A 235 -13.85 -14.74 -9.11
N ILE A 236 -13.23 -14.72 -7.92
CA ILE A 236 -12.96 -13.47 -7.18
C ILE A 236 -11.85 -12.65 -7.87
N CYS A 237 -10.84 -13.30 -8.40
CA CYS A 237 -9.77 -12.65 -9.15
C CYS A 237 -10.33 -11.96 -10.41
N GLU A 238 -11.13 -12.67 -11.20
CA GLU A 238 -11.78 -12.14 -12.41
C GLU A 238 -12.70 -10.96 -12.08
N LEU A 239 -13.53 -11.08 -11.03
CA LEU A 239 -14.38 -9.97 -10.59
C LEU A 239 -13.53 -8.76 -10.16
N SER A 240 -12.43 -8.97 -9.43
CA SER A 240 -11.56 -7.86 -8.99
C SER A 240 -10.82 -7.20 -10.15
N ASP A 241 -10.43 -7.95 -11.18
CA ASP A 241 -9.75 -7.42 -12.36
C ASP A 241 -10.64 -6.47 -13.18
N THR A 242 -11.97 -6.66 -13.13
CA THR A 242 -12.90 -5.74 -13.80
C THR A 242 -12.76 -4.30 -13.31
N VAL A 243 -12.30 -4.11 -12.07
CA VAL A 243 -12.13 -2.76 -11.46
C VAL A 243 -11.08 -1.94 -12.21
N HIS A 244 -10.04 -2.58 -12.75
CA HIS A 244 -8.92 -1.92 -13.44
C HIS A 244 -8.72 -2.41 -14.88
N SER A 245 -9.79 -2.88 -15.54
CA SER A 245 -9.74 -3.49 -16.88
C SER A 245 -9.02 -2.64 -17.94
N ASN A 246 -9.09 -1.30 -17.83
CA ASN A 246 -8.52 -0.37 -18.81
C ASN A 246 -7.12 0.16 -18.46
N MET A 247 -6.42 -0.46 -17.48
CA MET A 247 -5.13 0.07 -16.96
C MET A 247 -3.92 -0.81 -17.33
N GLY A 248 -4.07 -1.74 -18.27
CA GLY A 248 -2.97 -2.56 -18.78
C GLY A 248 -2.34 -3.51 -17.75
N PHE A 249 -3.12 -3.96 -16.77
CA PHE A 249 -2.67 -5.03 -15.87
C PHE A 249 -2.91 -6.40 -16.50
N SER A 250 -1.98 -7.32 -16.30
CA SER A 250 -2.15 -8.72 -16.71
C SER A 250 -3.33 -9.35 -15.98
N PRO A 251 -4.15 -10.17 -16.65
CA PRO A 251 -5.23 -10.91 -16.01
C PRO A 251 -4.72 -11.75 -14.84
N THR A 252 -5.43 -11.71 -13.73
CA THR A 252 -5.05 -12.46 -12.53
C THR A 252 -5.48 -13.92 -12.68
N THR A 253 -4.52 -14.83 -12.54
CA THR A 253 -4.78 -16.28 -12.46
C THR A 253 -4.84 -16.73 -10.99
N SER A 254 -5.38 -17.93 -10.74
CA SER A 254 -5.40 -18.49 -9.39
C SER A 254 -5.06 -19.98 -9.41
N ASN A 255 -4.30 -20.42 -8.40
CA ASN A 255 -4.06 -21.84 -8.14
C ASN A 255 -4.74 -22.34 -6.85
N VAL A 256 -5.65 -21.53 -6.30
CA VAL A 256 -6.40 -21.90 -5.09
C VAL A 256 -7.42 -22.98 -5.41
N LYS A 257 -7.28 -24.12 -4.75
CA LYS A 257 -8.24 -25.23 -4.80
C LYS A 257 -9.02 -25.27 -3.49
N VAL A 258 -10.30 -25.52 -3.58
CA VAL A 258 -11.18 -25.65 -2.41
C VAL A 258 -11.55 -27.13 -2.28
N ASN A 259 -11.11 -27.76 -1.18
CA ASN A 259 -11.36 -29.18 -0.93
C ASN A 259 -12.25 -29.42 0.31
N ASP A 260 -12.50 -28.37 1.12
CA ASP A 260 -13.35 -28.47 2.31
C ASP A 260 -14.83 -28.39 1.90
N PRO A 261 -15.65 -29.44 2.18
CA PRO A 261 -17.06 -29.45 1.85
C PRO A 261 -17.86 -28.29 2.47
N ASN A 262 -17.46 -27.85 3.67
CA ASN A 262 -18.13 -26.71 4.34
C ASN A 262 -17.87 -25.38 3.65
N ILE A 263 -16.80 -25.27 2.88
CA ILE A 263 -16.47 -24.10 2.08
C ILE A 263 -17.09 -24.24 0.68
N MET A 264 -17.05 -25.44 0.10
CA MET A 264 -17.50 -25.71 -1.28
C MET A 264 -18.97 -25.38 -1.53
N ASN A 265 -19.84 -25.51 -0.52
CA ASN A 265 -21.27 -25.20 -0.65
C ASN A 265 -21.57 -23.70 -0.80
N HIS A 266 -20.58 -22.81 -0.56
CA HIS A 266 -20.78 -21.39 -0.75
C HIS A 266 -19.48 -20.69 -1.19
N ILE A 267 -19.14 -20.83 -2.46
CA ILE A 267 -17.97 -20.19 -3.10
C ILE A 267 -18.41 -19.31 -4.27
N GLY A 268 -17.67 -18.22 -4.50
CA GLY A 268 -17.89 -17.30 -5.61
C GLY A 268 -18.30 -15.90 -5.19
N ALA A 269 -18.97 -15.19 -6.10
CA ALA A 269 -19.39 -13.82 -5.94
C ALA A 269 -20.92 -13.71 -5.92
N PHE A 270 -21.46 -13.05 -4.88
CA PHE A 270 -22.90 -13.04 -4.62
C PHE A 270 -23.44 -11.61 -4.44
N ALA A 271 -24.69 -11.41 -4.86
CA ALA A 271 -25.52 -10.27 -4.47
C ALA A 271 -26.47 -10.71 -3.35
N VAL A 272 -26.52 -9.96 -2.26
CA VAL A 272 -27.42 -10.22 -1.12
C VAL A 272 -28.36 -9.03 -0.95
N LYS A 273 -29.66 -9.28 -0.90
CA LYS A 273 -30.65 -8.23 -0.63
C LYS A 273 -30.48 -7.69 0.79
N ASP A 274 -30.73 -6.41 0.99
CA ASP A 274 -30.62 -5.76 2.29
C ASP A 274 -31.49 -6.45 3.37
N SER A 275 -32.69 -6.89 2.99
CA SER A 275 -33.59 -7.69 3.84
C SER A 275 -33.04 -9.04 4.27
N ASP A 276 -32.17 -9.64 3.46
CA ASP A 276 -31.62 -10.98 3.68
C ASP A 276 -30.26 -10.99 4.38
N VAL A 277 -29.69 -9.80 4.63
CA VAL A 277 -28.32 -9.67 5.19
C VAL A 277 -28.14 -10.37 6.52
N ASN A 278 -29.12 -10.26 7.43
CA ASN A 278 -29.02 -10.90 8.75
C ASN A 278 -29.01 -12.44 8.63
N ASN A 279 -29.83 -13.01 7.73
CA ASN A 279 -29.85 -14.45 7.45
C ASN A 279 -28.50 -14.88 6.87
N TYR A 280 -27.94 -14.09 5.93
CA TYR A 280 -26.63 -14.34 5.34
C TYR A 280 -25.52 -14.35 6.38
N ILE A 281 -25.50 -13.35 7.28
CA ILE A 281 -24.50 -13.25 8.36
C ILE A 281 -24.60 -14.45 9.30
N THR A 282 -25.80 -14.81 9.73
CA THR A 282 -26.03 -15.96 10.63
C THR A 282 -25.56 -17.27 10.01
N ARG A 283 -25.81 -17.46 8.70
CA ARG A 283 -25.48 -18.71 7.99
C ARG A 283 -23.98 -18.84 7.71
N PHE A 284 -23.30 -17.76 7.33
CA PHE A 284 -21.94 -17.81 6.79
C PHE A 284 -20.87 -17.12 7.63
N ASN A 285 -21.24 -16.36 8.65
CA ASN A 285 -20.35 -15.59 9.52
C ASN A 285 -19.22 -14.85 8.76
N PRO A 286 -19.55 -14.01 7.75
CA PRO A 286 -18.54 -13.32 6.94
C PRO A 286 -17.92 -12.17 7.73
N VAL A 287 -16.79 -11.64 7.23
CA VAL A 287 -16.26 -10.36 7.71
C VAL A 287 -16.89 -9.21 6.93
N LEU A 288 -17.48 -8.24 7.63
CA LEU A 288 -18.12 -7.08 7.03
C LEU A 288 -17.09 -5.99 6.70
N LEU A 289 -16.99 -5.63 5.44
CA LEU A 289 -16.19 -4.51 4.95
C LEU A 289 -17.07 -3.32 4.62
N ARG A 290 -16.67 -2.12 5.06
CA ARG A 290 -17.47 -0.88 4.95
C ARG A 290 -16.60 0.36 4.70
N SER A 291 -17.20 1.43 4.19
CA SER A 291 -16.49 2.68 3.91
C SER A 291 -16.08 3.44 5.17
N LYS A 292 -16.96 3.54 6.17
CA LYS A 292 -16.76 4.28 7.42
C LYS A 292 -17.13 3.42 8.62
N VAL A 293 -16.53 3.71 9.78
CA VAL A 293 -16.83 3.02 11.06
C VAL A 293 -18.30 3.15 11.44
N THR A 294 -18.94 4.24 11.07
CA THR A 294 -20.36 4.52 11.34
C THR A 294 -21.34 3.85 10.38
N SER A 295 -20.87 3.32 9.24
CA SER A 295 -21.72 2.66 8.25
C SER A 295 -22.10 1.24 8.72
N GLY A 296 -23.30 0.77 8.36
CA GLY A 296 -23.75 -0.60 8.64
C GLY A 296 -24.08 -0.88 10.12
N LYS A 297 -24.42 0.13 10.90
CA LYS A 297 -24.84 -0.05 12.31
C LYS A 297 -26.09 -0.92 12.47
N LYS A 298 -26.97 -0.94 11.46
CA LYS A 298 -28.19 -1.76 11.46
C LYS A 298 -27.91 -3.28 11.43
N TYR A 299 -26.72 -3.68 11.01
CA TYR A 299 -26.27 -5.08 11.05
C TYR A 299 -25.52 -5.33 12.36
N ALA A 300 -26.19 -5.17 13.49
CA ALA A 300 -25.62 -5.22 14.84
C ALA A 300 -25.61 -6.65 15.40
N ILE A 301 -24.93 -7.58 14.74
CA ILE A 301 -24.65 -8.91 15.29
C ILE A 301 -23.31 -8.81 16.02
N GLU A 302 -23.28 -9.15 17.32
CA GLU A 302 -22.08 -9.00 18.17
C GLU A 302 -20.86 -9.76 17.67
N SER A 303 -21.07 -10.97 17.15
CA SER A 303 -19.99 -11.80 16.60
C SER A 303 -19.42 -11.32 15.27
N LEU A 304 -20.07 -10.37 14.59
CA LEU A 304 -19.68 -9.92 13.27
C LEU A 304 -18.43 -9.04 13.29
N GLN A 305 -17.34 -9.56 12.78
CA GLN A 305 -16.11 -8.76 12.57
C GLN A 305 -16.34 -7.70 11.51
N LYS A 306 -15.94 -6.46 11.80
CA LYS A 306 -16.18 -5.29 10.95
C LYS A 306 -14.89 -4.50 10.72
N PHE A 307 -14.53 -4.26 9.46
CA PHE A 307 -13.40 -3.41 9.08
C PHE A 307 -13.81 -2.33 8.08
N THR A 308 -13.12 -1.21 8.10
CA THR A 308 -13.17 -0.31 6.95
C THR A 308 -12.28 -0.87 5.83
N TYR A 309 -12.58 -0.52 4.56
CA TYR A 309 -11.80 -0.99 3.41
C TYR A 309 -10.29 -0.74 3.58
N GLY A 310 -9.92 0.43 4.13
CA GLY A 310 -8.52 0.75 4.42
C GLY A 310 -7.91 -0.17 5.47
N LYS A 311 -8.59 -0.39 6.61
CA LYS A 311 -8.08 -1.27 7.67
C LYS A 311 -8.02 -2.74 7.27
N ALA A 312 -8.77 -3.15 6.25
CA ALA A 312 -8.73 -4.50 5.70
C ALA A 312 -7.54 -4.74 4.75
N LYS A 313 -6.83 -3.68 4.30
CA LYS A 313 -5.63 -3.85 3.45
C LYS A 313 -4.60 -4.72 4.17
N GLY A 314 -4.00 -5.66 3.44
CA GLY A 314 -3.07 -6.66 3.99
C GLY A 314 -3.75 -7.93 4.53
N LEU A 315 -4.98 -7.84 5.05
CA LEU A 315 -5.70 -8.97 5.62
C LEU A 315 -6.30 -9.88 4.54
N GLY A 316 -6.72 -11.09 4.94
CA GLY A 316 -7.44 -12.04 4.09
C GLY A 316 -8.42 -12.85 4.92
N PHE A 317 -9.64 -13.04 4.41
CA PHE A 317 -10.75 -13.70 5.09
C PHE A 317 -11.38 -14.75 4.19
N ASP A 318 -11.89 -15.80 4.76
CA ASP A 318 -12.51 -16.87 3.98
C ASP A 318 -13.77 -16.36 3.26
N ARG A 319 -14.59 -15.57 3.96
CA ARG A 319 -15.84 -14.98 3.47
C ARG A 319 -15.90 -13.49 3.79
N VAL A 320 -16.23 -12.70 2.81
CA VAL A 320 -16.35 -11.24 2.93
C VAL A 320 -17.75 -10.80 2.53
N LEU A 321 -18.34 -9.94 3.34
CA LEU A 321 -19.57 -9.22 3.03
C LEU A 321 -19.24 -7.74 2.85
N ILE A 322 -19.52 -7.16 1.70
CA ILE A 322 -19.22 -5.76 1.39
C ILE A 322 -20.49 -4.93 1.54
N LEU A 323 -20.44 -3.91 2.40
CA LEU A 323 -21.42 -2.84 2.40
C LEU A 323 -20.99 -1.77 1.40
N PRO A 324 -21.52 -1.76 0.17
CA PRO A 324 -21.03 -0.92 -0.90
C PRO A 324 -21.43 0.55 -0.70
N THR A 325 -20.76 1.44 -1.44
CA THR A 325 -21.26 2.77 -1.75
C THR A 325 -22.16 2.72 -2.98
N LYS A 326 -22.89 3.79 -3.27
CA LYS A 326 -23.73 3.86 -4.47
C LYS A 326 -22.90 3.69 -5.75
N GLU A 327 -21.73 4.32 -5.79
CA GLU A 327 -20.80 4.24 -6.92
C GLU A 327 -20.32 2.79 -7.16
N TYR A 328 -20.17 1.98 -6.10
CA TYR A 328 -19.77 0.59 -6.24
C TYR A 328 -20.88 -0.24 -6.89
N ILE A 329 -22.13 -0.02 -6.48
CA ILE A 329 -23.28 -0.68 -7.10
C ILE A 329 -23.38 -0.30 -8.57
N SER A 330 -23.36 1.01 -8.90
CA SER A 330 -23.39 1.50 -10.27
C SER A 330 -22.28 0.89 -11.11
N PHE A 331 -21.04 0.89 -10.60
CA PHE A 331 -19.90 0.30 -11.31
C PHE A 331 -20.10 -1.20 -11.59
N LEU A 332 -20.50 -1.97 -10.59
CA LEU A 332 -20.73 -3.41 -10.73
C LEU A 332 -21.90 -3.73 -11.67
N CYS A 333 -22.86 -2.85 -11.76
CA CYS A 333 -23.98 -2.97 -12.71
C CYS A 333 -23.67 -2.43 -14.11
N GLY A 334 -22.41 -2.09 -14.41
CA GLY A 334 -21.96 -1.74 -15.77
C GLY A 334 -21.67 -0.28 -16.02
N GLU A 335 -21.96 0.64 -15.10
CA GLU A 335 -21.66 2.07 -15.21
C GLU A 335 -20.16 2.33 -14.95
N ARG A 336 -19.31 1.99 -15.92
CA ARG A 336 -17.84 2.03 -15.74
C ARG A 336 -17.28 3.43 -15.52
N ASP A 337 -17.98 4.47 -15.96
CA ASP A 337 -17.51 5.86 -15.93
C ASP A 337 -17.54 6.52 -14.55
N VAL A 338 -18.21 5.91 -13.57
CA VAL A 338 -18.23 6.43 -12.18
C VAL A 338 -16.85 6.56 -11.53
N PHE A 339 -15.82 5.94 -12.11
CA PHE A 339 -14.43 5.98 -11.62
C PHE A 339 -13.43 6.59 -12.62
N ASN A 340 -13.89 7.35 -13.60
CA ASN A 340 -13.01 7.96 -14.62
C ASN A 340 -12.30 9.24 -14.13
N ASP A 341 -12.75 9.87 -13.04
CA ASP A 341 -12.08 11.04 -12.46
C ASP A 341 -10.90 10.60 -11.56
N GLN A 342 -9.78 11.32 -11.65
CA GLN A 342 -8.64 11.14 -10.73
C GLN A 342 -9.03 11.23 -9.25
N LYS A 343 -10.04 12.04 -8.91
CA LYS A 343 -10.57 12.14 -7.53
C LYS A 343 -11.23 10.85 -7.06
N THR A 344 -11.69 10.00 -7.97
CA THR A 344 -12.35 8.72 -7.67
C THR A 344 -11.38 7.54 -7.66
N GLU A 345 -10.11 7.71 -8.08
CA GLU A 345 -9.09 6.64 -8.10
C GLU A 345 -8.96 5.94 -6.74
N SER A 346 -8.93 6.71 -5.65
CA SER A 346 -8.89 6.13 -4.30
C SER A 346 -10.13 5.28 -3.97
N SER A 347 -11.31 5.67 -4.44
CA SER A 347 -12.55 4.90 -4.26
C SER A 347 -12.52 3.62 -5.07
N LYS A 348 -12.09 3.69 -6.31
CA LYS A 348 -11.85 2.55 -7.21
C LYS A 348 -10.89 1.53 -6.58
N ASN A 349 -9.75 1.99 -6.09
CA ASN A 349 -8.75 1.14 -5.44
C ASN A 349 -9.29 0.49 -4.15
N LYS A 350 -10.13 1.19 -3.39
CA LYS A 350 -10.80 0.62 -2.21
C LYS A 350 -11.77 -0.50 -2.56
N LEU A 351 -12.48 -0.40 -3.69
CA LEU A 351 -13.32 -1.49 -4.19
C LEU A 351 -12.46 -2.72 -4.52
N TYR A 352 -11.38 -2.53 -5.26
CA TYR A 352 -10.44 -3.62 -5.56
C TYR A 352 -9.88 -4.26 -4.27
N VAL A 353 -9.46 -3.44 -3.29
CA VAL A 353 -9.01 -3.95 -2.00
C VAL A 353 -10.11 -4.76 -1.32
N ALA A 354 -11.35 -4.28 -1.28
CA ALA A 354 -12.46 -4.98 -0.62
C ALA A 354 -12.72 -6.35 -1.26
N LEU A 355 -12.80 -6.43 -2.58
CA LEU A 355 -13.01 -7.68 -3.33
C LEU A 355 -11.88 -8.69 -3.06
N THR A 356 -10.63 -8.25 -3.13
CA THR A 356 -9.44 -9.10 -2.98
C THR A 356 -9.14 -9.52 -1.53
N ARG A 357 -9.99 -9.16 -0.56
CA ARG A 357 -9.87 -9.68 0.82
C ARG A 357 -10.46 -11.06 0.98
N ALA A 358 -11.41 -11.45 0.13
CA ALA A 358 -12.05 -12.74 0.16
C ALA A 358 -11.16 -13.84 -0.40
N ARG A 359 -11.18 -15.01 0.26
CA ARG A 359 -10.52 -16.22 -0.24
C ARG A 359 -11.47 -17.02 -1.10
N TYR A 360 -12.67 -17.31 -0.58
CA TYR A 360 -13.59 -18.28 -1.16
C TYR A 360 -14.93 -17.67 -1.57
N SER A 361 -15.46 -16.70 -0.81
CA SER A 361 -16.68 -16.02 -1.20
C SER A 361 -16.66 -14.52 -0.89
N VAL A 362 -17.19 -13.74 -1.81
CA VAL A 362 -17.47 -12.32 -1.63
C VAL A 362 -18.95 -12.06 -1.90
N ALA A 363 -19.63 -11.46 -0.95
CA ALA A 363 -21.01 -11.03 -1.10
C ALA A 363 -21.09 -9.51 -1.03
N ILE A 364 -21.97 -8.93 -1.84
CA ILE A 364 -22.19 -7.49 -1.91
C ILE A 364 -23.65 -7.22 -1.58
N ILE A 365 -23.87 -6.30 -0.63
CA ILE A 365 -25.22 -5.91 -0.22
C ILE A 365 -25.84 -5.02 -1.28
N TYR A 366 -27.00 -5.40 -1.77
CA TYR A 366 -27.79 -4.62 -2.69
C TYR A 366 -29.10 -4.15 -2.02
N PRO A 367 -29.75 -3.09 -2.52
CA PRO A 367 -31.16 -2.82 -2.19
C PRO A 367 -32.03 -4.04 -2.49
N ASP A 368 -33.21 -4.12 -1.88
CA ASP A 368 -34.12 -5.26 -2.05
C ASP A 368 -34.55 -5.48 -3.51
N VAL A 369 -34.53 -4.42 -4.30
CA VAL A 369 -34.66 -4.52 -5.76
C VAL A 369 -33.26 -4.52 -6.36
N ILE A 370 -32.74 -5.70 -6.70
CA ILE A 370 -31.46 -5.86 -7.37
C ILE A 370 -31.60 -5.43 -8.83
N PRO A 371 -30.70 -4.56 -9.37
CA PRO A 371 -30.71 -4.17 -10.77
C PRO A 371 -30.63 -5.38 -11.72
N LYS A 372 -31.37 -5.37 -12.82
CA LYS A 372 -31.40 -6.47 -13.80
C LYS A 372 -30.04 -6.77 -14.43
N ASN A 373 -29.17 -5.76 -14.52
CA ASN A 373 -27.80 -5.86 -15.05
C ASN A 373 -26.75 -6.21 -13.99
N CYS A 374 -27.16 -6.65 -12.78
CA CYS A 374 -26.24 -7.15 -11.78
C CYS A 374 -25.57 -8.44 -12.26
N PRO A 375 -24.23 -8.50 -12.34
CA PRO A 375 -23.53 -9.68 -12.87
C PRO A 375 -23.35 -10.79 -11.84
N LEU A 376 -23.75 -10.57 -10.57
CA LEU A 376 -23.50 -11.48 -9.46
C LEU A 376 -24.66 -12.47 -9.29
N LYS A 377 -24.34 -13.65 -8.78
CA LYS A 377 -25.35 -14.65 -8.37
C LYS A 377 -26.18 -14.09 -7.22
N ILE A 378 -27.51 -14.08 -7.34
CA ILE A 378 -28.37 -13.63 -6.26
C ILE A 378 -28.46 -14.76 -5.21
N TRP A 379 -28.05 -14.45 -3.99
CA TRP A 379 -28.24 -15.34 -2.87
C TRP A 379 -29.65 -15.14 -2.28
N THR A 380 -30.33 -16.23 -2.00
CA THR A 380 -31.62 -16.27 -1.32
C THR A 380 -31.55 -17.21 -0.12
N PRO A 381 -32.15 -16.85 1.03
CA PRO A 381 -32.29 -17.80 2.12
C PRO A 381 -33.17 -18.99 1.68
N GLU A 382 -32.74 -20.19 2.04
CA GLU A 382 -33.53 -21.44 1.90
C GLU A 382 -34.55 -21.51 3.00
#